data_d6693813ee4b34fc5c3e978a89a3a92b
#
_entry.id   d6693813ee4b34fc5c3e978a89a3a92b
#
_cell.length_a   1.000
_cell.length_b   1.000
_cell.length_c   1.000
_cell.angle_alpha   90.00
_cell.angle_beta   90.00
_cell.angle_gamma   90.00
#
_symmetry.space_group_name_H-M   'P 1'
#
loop_
_entity.id
_entity.type
_entity.pdbx_description
1 polymer ?
#
loop_
_entity_poly.entity_id
_entity_poly.type
_entity_poly.pdbx_seq_one_letter_code
_entity_poly.pdbx_strand_id
1 'polypeptide(L)'
;MLKTKSEKERGYSDKTHKLILAIEKVNLSKTLKLDKKKCEGAIRKAYKIAGLPLTEISWKEKIDEEFIRAAGAAWAAGVDYDFDCFIDEFEYTQHENGRENDKKALTIYEQFWIARQNGLGYITEQNGKAILVPAPVVYFEKNRFHSLTHPAITWKGEEHYFIHGVELPKDLWEKIAKHKLSAAEVFAIENTEHRRVAYEIMDKVKMKELPDLKVEDELKDDGYGYPMKVISFKSDKYETPFYFLNCFCPSTGREYFIETRLTKCWEAKMGSFGLEAKERFGEEY
;
A
#
# COMPACT_ATOMS: atom_id res chain seq x y z
N MET A 1 12.87 -2.36 -7.66
CA MET A 1 13.16 -0.91 -7.67
C MET A 1 14.00 -0.61 -8.91
N LEU A 2 13.38 -0.17 -10.02
CA LEU A 2 14.09 0.23 -11.22
C LEU A 2 14.91 1.48 -10.85
N LYS A 3 16.22 1.45 -11.09
CA LYS A 3 17.07 2.63 -10.98
C LYS A 3 16.58 3.64 -12.02
N THR A 4 15.82 4.62 -11.58
CA THR A 4 15.44 5.75 -12.44
C THR A 4 16.71 6.49 -12.83
N LYS A 5 16.85 6.79 -14.15
CA LYS A 5 17.91 7.68 -14.65
C LYS A 5 17.88 8.96 -13.83
N SER A 6 19.04 9.56 -13.58
CA SER A 6 19.10 10.83 -12.85
C SER A 6 18.27 11.89 -13.58
N GLU A 7 17.60 12.76 -12.86
CA GLU A 7 16.67 13.76 -13.40
C GLU A 7 17.31 14.70 -14.43
N LYS A 8 18.63 14.97 -14.30
CA LYS A 8 19.42 15.70 -15.30
C LYS A 8 19.50 14.98 -16.67
N GLU A 9 19.39 13.65 -16.67
CA GLU A 9 19.44 12.84 -17.90
C GLU A 9 18.12 12.83 -18.67
N ARG A 10 17.02 13.34 -18.06
CA ARG A 10 15.69 13.36 -18.66
C ARG A 10 15.37 14.66 -19.42
N GLY A 11 16.20 15.69 -19.33
CA GLY A 11 16.05 16.94 -20.10
C GLY A 11 14.88 17.83 -19.73
N TYR A 12 14.24 17.60 -18.54
CA TYR A 12 13.09 18.40 -18.10
C TYR A 12 13.45 19.87 -17.83
N SER A 13 12.51 20.76 -18.18
CA SER A 13 12.62 22.15 -17.73
C SER A 13 12.54 22.26 -16.21
N ASP A 14 13.17 23.27 -15.61
CA ASP A 14 13.08 23.52 -14.14
C ASP A 14 11.63 23.58 -13.64
N LYS A 15 10.70 24.03 -14.48
CA LYS A 15 9.28 24.11 -14.15
C LYS A 15 8.64 22.72 -14.09
N THR A 16 8.90 21.88 -15.08
CA THR A 16 8.43 20.50 -15.13
C THR A 16 8.98 19.68 -13.98
N HIS A 17 10.27 19.81 -13.70
CA HIS A 17 10.92 19.14 -12.58
C HIS A 17 10.29 19.53 -11.22
N LYS A 18 10.06 20.82 -10.98
CA LYS A 18 9.37 21.29 -9.76
C LYS A 18 7.95 20.76 -9.64
N LEU A 19 7.23 20.62 -10.75
CA LEU A 19 5.88 20.05 -10.77
C LEU A 19 5.92 18.57 -10.41
N ILE A 20 6.80 17.77 -11.02
CA ILE A 20 6.96 16.33 -10.71
C ILE A 20 7.29 16.15 -9.21
N LEU A 21 8.28 16.88 -8.68
CA LEU A 21 8.61 16.81 -7.26
C LEU A 21 7.45 17.20 -6.34
N ALA A 22 6.61 18.16 -6.77
CA ALA A 22 5.42 18.54 -6.00
C ALA A 22 4.36 17.41 -6.01
N ILE A 23 4.18 16.74 -7.14
CA ILE A 23 3.27 15.61 -7.34
C ILE A 23 3.70 14.42 -6.45
N GLU A 24 4.98 14.03 -6.52
CA GLU A 24 5.53 12.95 -5.70
C GLU A 24 5.37 13.21 -4.20
N LYS A 25 5.57 14.44 -3.76
CA LYS A 25 5.39 14.82 -2.35
C LYS A 25 3.96 14.73 -1.87
N VAL A 26 2.97 14.96 -2.73
CA VAL A 26 1.54 14.91 -2.34
C VAL A 26 1.00 13.50 -2.38
N ASN A 27 1.44 12.67 -3.33
CA ASN A 27 0.99 11.27 -3.41
C ASN A 27 1.37 10.44 -2.19
N LEU A 28 2.35 10.86 -1.40
CA LEU A 28 2.90 10.07 -0.30
C LEU A 28 2.55 10.54 1.12
N SER A 29 1.82 11.65 1.32
CA SER A 29 1.83 12.23 2.68
C SER A 29 0.57 12.91 3.20
N LYS A 30 -0.50 13.11 2.45
CA LYS A 30 -1.64 13.89 2.96
C LYS A 30 -3.01 13.41 2.50
N THR A 31 -3.88 13.23 3.49
CA THR A 31 -5.34 13.27 3.30
C THR A 31 -5.72 14.55 2.59
N LEU A 32 -6.21 14.45 1.36
CA LEU A 32 -6.66 15.60 0.60
C LEU A 32 -8.10 15.95 0.99
N LYS A 33 -8.30 17.18 1.46
CA LYS A 33 -9.64 17.68 1.73
C LYS A 33 -10.33 18.06 0.42
N LEU A 34 -11.49 17.46 0.15
CA LEU A 34 -12.25 17.74 -1.06
C LEU A 34 -12.82 19.17 -1.07
N ASP A 35 -12.41 19.96 -2.07
CA ASP A 35 -13.00 21.24 -2.43
C ASP A 35 -13.56 21.16 -3.86
N LYS A 36 -14.83 20.72 -3.99
CA LYS A 36 -15.48 20.53 -5.30
C LYS A 36 -15.41 21.77 -6.17
N LYS A 37 -15.61 22.97 -5.60
CA LYS A 37 -15.62 24.24 -6.34
C LYS A 37 -14.27 24.53 -6.99
N LYS A 38 -13.19 24.31 -6.27
CA LYS A 38 -11.84 24.49 -6.81
C LYS A 38 -11.50 23.43 -7.85
N CYS A 39 -11.88 22.17 -7.61
CA CYS A 39 -11.72 21.11 -8.60
C CYS A 39 -12.41 21.47 -9.92
N GLU A 40 -13.69 21.79 -9.86
CA GLU A 40 -14.48 22.15 -11.06
C GLU A 40 -13.91 23.37 -11.78
N GLY A 41 -13.50 24.40 -11.03
CA GLY A 41 -12.87 25.58 -11.59
C GLY A 41 -11.57 25.26 -12.35
N ALA A 42 -10.74 24.41 -11.79
CA ALA A 42 -9.51 23.97 -12.42
C ALA A 42 -9.77 23.11 -13.66
N ILE A 43 -10.71 22.16 -13.61
CA ILE A 43 -11.09 21.33 -14.76
C ILE A 43 -11.67 22.19 -15.90
N ARG A 44 -12.60 23.10 -15.62
CA ARG A 44 -13.14 24.02 -16.65
C ARG A 44 -12.02 24.84 -17.30
N LYS A 45 -11.05 25.29 -16.53
CA LYS A 45 -9.90 26.04 -17.03
C LYS A 45 -8.99 25.18 -17.91
N ALA A 46 -8.72 23.93 -17.52
CA ALA A 46 -7.95 22.98 -18.31
C ALA A 46 -8.58 22.76 -19.70
N TYR A 47 -9.88 22.45 -19.73
CA TYR A 47 -10.63 22.23 -20.96
C TYR A 47 -10.65 23.48 -21.86
N LYS A 48 -10.85 24.67 -21.26
CA LYS A 48 -10.79 25.94 -22.01
C LYS A 48 -9.42 26.16 -22.66
N ILE A 49 -8.33 25.89 -21.95
CA ILE A 49 -6.96 26.02 -22.48
C ILE A 49 -6.70 24.99 -23.58
N ALA A 50 -7.20 23.77 -23.40
CA ALA A 50 -7.12 22.71 -24.41
C ALA A 50 -7.92 23.05 -25.67
N GLY A 51 -8.93 23.90 -25.60
CA GLY A 51 -9.87 24.18 -26.67
C GLY A 51 -10.93 23.08 -26.84
N LEU A 52 -11.17 22.33 -25.80
CA LEU A 52 -12.14 21.22 -25.77
C LEU A 52 -13.49 21.71 -25.21
N PRO A 53 -14.62 21.22 -25.73
CA PRO A 53 -15.93 21.55 -25.18
C PRO A 53 -16.11 20.86 -23.83
N LEU A 54 -16.60 21.60 -22.82
CA LEU A 54 -17.02 21.06 -21.54
C LEU A 54 -18.37 21.67 -21.18
N THR A 55 -19.42 20.89 -21.34
CA THR A 55 -20.80 21.32 -21.13
C THR A 55 -21.28 21.09 -19.71
N GLU A 56 -20.86 19.99 -19.10
CA GLU A 56 -21.31 19.55 -17.80
C GLU A 56 -20.18 18.96 -16.97
N ILE A 57 -20.22 19.16 -15.65
CA ILE A 57 -19.40 18.44 -14.67
C ILE A 57 -20.36 17.76 -13.70
N SER A 58 -20.18 16.45 -13.52
CA SER A 58 -20.88 15.66 -12.53
C SER A 58 -19.89 15.00 -11.55
N TRP A 59 -20.38 14.70 -10.33
CA TRP A 59 -19.59 14.00 -9.33
C TRP A 59 -20.21 12.63 -9.06
N LYS A 60 -19.39 11.61 -9.18
CA LYS A 60 -19.71 10.29 -8.65
C LYS A 60 -19.00 10.09 -7.33
N GLU A 61 -19.59 9.27 -6.53
CA GLU A 61 -19.04 9.00 -5.21
C GLU A 61 -17.91 7.96 -5.24
N LYS A 62 -17.89 7.06 -6.18
CA LYS A 62 -16.89 6.01 -6.38
C LYS A 62 -16.78 5.67 -7.86
N ILE A 63 -15.74 4.96 -8.19
CA ILE A 63 -15.64 4.30 -9.49
C ILE A 63 -16.68 3.18 -9.50
N ASP A 64 -17.66 3.29 -10.38
CA ASP A 64 -18.68 2.28 -10.61
C ASP A 64 -18.63 1.77 -12.05
N GLU A 65 -19.49 0.79 -12.40
CA GLU A 65 -19.52 0.23 -13.76
C GLU A 65 -19.80 1.28 -14.84
N GLU A 66 -20.58 2.32 -14.53
CA GLU A 66 -20.84 3.41 -15.46
C GLU A 66 -19.60 4.27 -15.66
N PHE A 67 -18.85 4.56 -14.58
CA PHE A 67 -17.56 5.25 -14.68
C PHE A 67 -16.57 4.43 -15.49
N ILE A 68 -16.43 3.13 -15.18
CA ILE A 68 -15.50 2.22 -15.90
C ILE A 68 -15.87 2.15 -17.39
N ARG A 69 -17.17 2.10 -17.71
CA ARG A 69 -17.64 2.06 -19.10
C ARG A 69 -17.35 3.37 -19.82
N ALA A 70 -17.56 4.52 -19.15
CA ALA A 70 -17.24 5.82 -19.69
C ALA A 70 -15.72 5.98 -19.86
N ALA A 71 -14.91 5.55 -18.88
CA ALA A 71 -13.46 5.52 -18.96
C ALA A 71 -12.98 4.63 -20.11
N GLY A 72 -13.53 3.41 -20.26
CA GLY A 72 -13.19 2.52 -21.38
C GLY A 72 -13.51 3.13 -22.75
N ALA A 73 -14.59 3.85 -22.89
CA ALA A 73 -14.92 4.59 -24.11
C ALA A 73 -13.95 5.75 -24.34
N ALA A 74 -13.57 6.48 -23.29
CA ALA A 74 -12.60 7.56 -23.33
C ALA A 74 -11.20 7.04 -23.68
N TRP A 75 -10.80 5.90 -23.10
CA TRP A 75 -9.53 5.22 -23.39
C TRP A 75 -9.43 4.80 -24.88
N ALA A 76 -10.51 4.19 -25.39
CA ALA A 76 -10.59 3.84 -26.81
C ALA A 76 -10.53 5.09 -27.74
N ALA A 77 -10.92 6.25 -27.22
CA ALA A 77 -10.81 7.56 -27.89
C ALA A 77 -9.48 8.30 -27.58
N GLY A 78 -8.58 7.71 -26.79
CA GLY A 78 -7.32 8.33 -26.36
C GLY A 78 -7.45 9.42 -25.31
N VAL A 79 -8.49 9.37 -24.47
CA VAL A 79 -8.84 10.42 -23.49
C VAL A 79 -9.01 9.84 -22.08
N ASP A 80 -8.34 8.75 -21.74
CA ASP A 80 -8.45 8.17 -20.40
C ASP A 80 -7.36 8.68 -19.47
N TYR A 81 -7.77 9.06 -18.25
CA TYR A 81 -6.86 9.62 -17.25
C TYR A 81 -7.17 9.10 -15.87
N ASP A 82 -6.57 7.96 -15.53
CA ASP A 82 -6.22 7.63 -14.15
C ASP A 82 -5.08 8.56 -13.72
N PHE A 83 -5.12 9.10 -12.50
CA PHE A 83 -4.10 10.06 -12.06
C PHE A 83 -2.69 9.47 -11.97
N ASP A 84 -2.55 8.17 -11.75
CA ASP A 84 -1.26 7.50 -11.76
C ASP A 84 -0.79 7.26 -13.21
N CYS A 85 -1.68 6.84 -14.13
CA CYS A 85 -1.42 6.80 -15.56
C CYS A 85 -1.13 8.19 -16.15
N PHE A 86 -1.76 9.23 -15.58
CA PHE A 86 -1.59 10.61 -16.06
C PHE A 86 -0.19 11.15 -15.84
N ILE A 87 0.48 10.77 -14.75
CA ILE A 87 1.86 11.17 -14.48
C ILE A 87 2.81 10.41 -15.44
N ASP A 88 2.61 9.11 -15.56
CA ASP A 88 3.42 8.26 -16.42
C ASP A 88 3.23 8.63 -17.90
N GLU A 89 1.98 8.92 -18.31
CA GLU A 89 1.69 9.35 -19.69
C GLU A 89 2.15 10.78 -19.97
N PHE A 90 2.12 11.66 -18.96
CA PHE A 90 2.71 12.99 -19.08
C PHE A 90 4.23 12.90 -19.25
N GLU A 91 4.91 12.11 -18.43
CA GLU A 91 6.35 11.87 -18.55
C GLU A 91 6.68 11.23 -19.91
N TYR A 92 5.92 10.22 -20.33
CA TYR A 92 6.08 9.52 -21.59
C TYR A 92 5.82 10.46 -22.80
N THR A 93 4.69 11.17 -22.79
CA THR A 93 4.31 12.07 -23.91
C THR A 93 5.27 13.25 -24.04
N GLN A 94 5.79 13.79 -22.94
CA GLN A 94 6.79 14.84 -22.96
C GLN A 94 8.13 14.34 -23.49
N HIS A 95 8.52 13.11 -23.14
CA HIS A 95 9.81 12.54 -23.50
C HIS A 95 9.87 12.01 -24.94
N GLU A 96 8.84 11.25 -25.36
CA GLU A 96 8.81 10.61 -26.68
C GLU A 96 8.48 11.56 -27.81
N ASN A 97 7.70 12.63 -27.56
CA ASN A 97 7.23 13.54 -28.61
C ASN A 97 8.03 14.84 -28.70
N GLY A 98 9.12 15.02 -27.93
CA GLY A 98 9.92 16.26 -27.95
C GLY A 98 9.13 17.51 -27.53
N ARG A 99 8.01 17.33 -26.80
CA ARG A 99 7.12 18.42 -26.34
C ARG A 99 7.51 18.98 -24.98
N GLU A 100 8.72 18.73 -24.53
CA GLU A 100 9.27 19.11 -23.21
C GLU A 100 9.08 20.59 -22.85
N ASN A 101 8.80 21.42 -23.84
CA ASN A 101 8.58 22.86 -23.68
C ASN A 101 7.18 23.33 -24.15
N ASP A 102 6.22 22.45 -24.31
CA ASP A 102 4.86 22.86 -24.66
C ASP A 102 4.19 23.56 -23.46
N LYS A 103 4.27 24.89 -23.47
CA LYS A 103 3.69 25.74 -22.42
C LYS A 103 2.18 25.53 -22.25
N LYS A 104 1.47 25.17 -23.32
CA LYS A 104 0.04 24.94 -23.29
C LYS A 104 -0.26 23.65 -22.53
N ALA A 105 0.45 22.55 -22.86
CA ALA A 105 0.35 21.28 -22.15
C ALA A 105 0.65 21.45 -20.65
N LEU A 106 1.80 22.06 -20.32
CA LEU A 106 2.17 22.33 -18.93
C LEU A 106 1.08 23.10 -18.16
N THR A 107 0.45 24.08 -18.80
CA THR A 107 -0.60 24.87 -18.14
C THR A 107 -1.88 24.07 -17.93
N ILE A 108 -2.22 23.15 -18.84
CA ILE A 108 -3.33 22.21 -18.68
C ILE A 108 -3.05 21.29 -17.46
N TYR A 109 -1.86 20.68 -17.41
CA TYR A 109 -1.46 19.82 -16.30
C TYR A 109 -1.47 20.53 -14.95
N GLU A 110 -1.02 21.78 -14.90
CA GLU A 110 -1.12 22.58 -13.68
C GLU A 110 -2.57 22.70 -13.17
N GLN A 111 -3.56 22.76 -14.05
CA GLN A 111 -4.96 22.80 -13.64
C GLN A 111 -5.44 21.44 -13.10
N PHE A 112 -5.09 20.35 -13.75
CA PHE A 112 -5.38 19.02 -13.21
C PHE A 112 -4.70 18.80 -11.87
N TRP A 113 -3.45 19.24 -11.72
CA TRP A 113 -2.74 19.21 -10.46
C TRP A 113 -3.44 20.02 -9.36
N ILE A 114 -3.94 21.22 -9.69
CA ILE A 114 -4.74 22.02 -8.75
C ILE A 114 -5.99 21.24 -8.32
N ALA A 115 -6.68 20.59 -9.24
CA ALA A 115 -7.83 19.76 -8.92
C ALA A 115 -7.45 18.59 -7.99
N ARG A 116 -6.34 17.90 -8.28
CA ARG A 116 -5.80 16.83 -7.44
C ARG A 116 -5.49 17.30 -6.02
N GLN A 117 -4.80 18.41 -5.86
CA GLN A 117 -4.49 19.01 -4.55
C GLN A 117 -5.76 19.39 -3.75
N ASN A 118 -6.88 19.58 -4.44
CA ASN A 118 -8.16 19.87 -3.83
C ASN A 118 -9.09 18.64 -3.74
N GLY A 119 -8.53 17.43 -3.79
CA GLY A 119 -9.22 16.19 -3.48
C GLY A 119 -9.88 15.49 -4.66
N LEU A 120 -9.55 15.87 -5.92
CA LEU A 120 -9.94 15.06 -7.07
C LEU A 120 -9.12 13.78 -7.11
N GLY A 121 -9.76 12.62 -7.24
CA GLY A 121 -9.15 11.31 -7.40
C GLY A 121 -9.06 10.90 -8.86
N TYR A 122 -10.21 10.86 -9.51
CA TYR A 122 -10.31 10.40 -10.90
C TYR A 122 -11.18 11.33 -11.73
N ILE A 123 -10.94 11.34 -13.02
CA ILE A 123 -11.73 12.06 -14.01
C ILE A 123 -11.91 11.19 -15.25
N THR A 124 -13.10 11.16 -15.80
CA THR A 124 -13.35 10.68 -17.16
C THR A 124 -14.21 11.67 -17.92
N GLU A 125 -14.19 11.61 -19.24
CA GLU A 125 -14.97 12.50 -20.09
C GLU A 125 -15.76 11.70 -21.12
N GLN A 126 -17.00 12.05 -21.33
CA GLN A 126 -17.85 11.49 -22.37
C GLN A 126 -18.71 12.59 -22.99
N ASN A 127 -18.53 12.82 -24.30
CA ASN A 127 -19.33 13.76 -25.08
C ASN A 127 -19.41 15.17 -24.47
N GLY A 128 -18.28 15.71 -24.00
CA GLY A 128 -18.19 17.03 -23.38
C GLY A 128 -18.72 17.08 -21.94
N LYS A 129 -18.99 15.94 -21.32
CA LYS A 129 -19.37 15.82 -19.90
C LYS A 129 -18.23 15.18 -19.11
N ALA A 130 -17.69 15.90 -18.13
CA ALA A 130 -16.70 15.37 -17.23
C ALA A 130 -17.36 14.72 -16.00
N ILE A 131 -16.94 13.50 -15.67
CA ILE A 131 -17.36 12.77 -14.48
C ILE A 131 -16.16 12.76 -13.54
N LEU A 132 -16.31 13.34 -12.36
CA LEU A 132 -15.29 13.48 -11.34
C LEU A 132 -15.56 12.54 -10.17
N VAL A 133 -14.51 11.92 -9.64
CA VAL A 133 -14.56 11.07 -8.44
C VAL A 133 -13.56 11.60 -7.41
N PRO A 134 -13.96 11.79 -6.14
CA PRO A 134 -13.05 12.25 -5.10
C PRO A 134 -11.93 11.27 -4.85
N ALA A 135 -10.77 11.76 -4.42
CA ALA A 135 -9.71 10.93 -3.91
C ALA A 135 -10.14 10.24 -2.60
N PRO A 136 -9.69 8.99 -2.37
CA PRO A 136 -9.87 8.35 -1.08
C PRO A 136 -9.10 9.10 0.03
N VAL A 137 -9.60 9.02 1.26
CA VAL A 137 -8.83 9.40 2.45
C VAL A 137 -7.88 8.26 2.76
N VAL A 138 -6.59 8.51 2.74
CA VAL A 138 -5.56 7.49 2.95
C VAL A 138 -4.54 7.92 3.99
N TYR A 139 -4.07 6.97 4.79
CA TYR A 139 -3.03 7.17 5.79
C TYR A 139 -1.89 6.19 5.55
N PHE A 140 -0.67 6.72 5.57
CA PHE A 140 0.54 5.98 5.32
C PHE A 140 1.55 6.15 6.46
N GLU A 141 2.29 5.11 6.72
CA GLU A 141 3.53 5.15 7.46
C GLU A 141 4.60 4.39 6.68
N LYS A 142 5.78 5.03 6.44
CA LYS A 142 6.89 4.43 5.69
C LYS A 142 6.45 3.80 4.35
N ASN A 143 5.65 4.54 3.57
CA ASN A 143 5.12 4.12 2.26
C ASN A 143 4.22 2.88 2.30
N ARG A 144 3.55 2.60 3.43
CA ARG A 144 2.57 1.53 3.57
C ARG A 144 1.30 2.07 4.18
N PHE A 145 0.15 1.58 3.75
CA PHE A 145 -1.12 1.87 4.42
C PHE A 145 -1.02 1.48 5.88
N HIS A 146 -1.27 2.42 6.76
CA HIS A 146 -1.15 2.22 8.19
C HIS A 146 -2.01 3.21 8.97
N SER A 147 -2.74 2.72 9.96
CA SER A 147 -3.34 3.53 11.03
C SER A 147 -3.69 2.66 12.22
N LEU A 148 -3.53 3.21 13.42
CA LEU A 148 -3.99 2.60 14.68
C LEU A 148 -5.15 3.37 15.32
N THR A 149 -5.61 4.46 14.71
CA THR A 149 -6.64 5.35 15.27
C THR A 149 -7.92 5.44 14.44
N HIS A 150 -7.82 5.14 13.15
CA HIS A 150 -8.92 5.21 12.18
C HIS A 150 -8.64 4.24 11.02
N PRO A 151 -9.60 3.98 10.11
CA PRO A 151 -9.31 3.23 8.88
C PRO A 151 -8.13 3.83 8.13
N ALA A 152 -7.25 3.01 7.59
CA ALA A 152 -6.12 3.49 6.78
C ALA A 152 -6.57 3.96 5.39
N ILE A 153 -7.70 3.44 4.91
CA ILE A 153 -8.36 3.92 3.69
C ILE A 153 -9.84 4.11 4.02
N THR A 154 -10.37 5.29 3.70
CA THR A 154 -11.80 5.55 3.71
C THR A 154 -12.21 6.11 2.37
N TRP A 155 -13.11 5.42 1.71
CA TRP A 155 -13.67 5.85 0.45
C TRP A 155 -15.17 5.54 0.42
N LYS A 156 -15.98 6.57 0.52
CA LYS A 156 -17.41 6.53 0.37
C LYS A 156 -18.20 5.66 1.34
N GLY A 157 -17.77 5.70 2.57
CA GLY A 157 -18.35 4.88 3.61
C GLY A 157 -17.80 3.46 3.66
N GLU A 158 -16.94 3.09 2.70
CA GLU A 158 -16.15 1.87 2.78
C GLU A 158 -14.88 2.16 3.60
N GLU A 159 -14.59 1.32 4.57
CA GLU A 159 -13.48 1.47 5.50
C GLU A 159 -12.56 0.25 5.37
N HIS A 160 -11.28 0.49 5.10
CA HIS A 160 -10.26 -0.54 5.04
C HIS A 160 -9.21 -0.30 6.13
N TYR A 161 -8.92 -1.33 6.87
CA TYR A 161 -8.07 -1.27 8.06
C TYR A 161 -6.73 -1.92 7.78
N PHE A 162 -5.65 -1.15 7.82
CA PHE A 162 -4.30 -1.63 7.55
C PHE A 162 -3.35 -1.32 8.71
N ILE A 163 -2.48 -2.26 9.00
CA ILE A 163 -1.30 -2.07 9.87
C ILE A 163 -0.07 -2.49 9.07
N HIS A 164 0.89 -1.57 8.88
CA HIS A 164 2.14 -1.78 8.15
C HIS A 164 1.97 -2.43 6.76
N GLY A 165 0.89 -2.06 6.06
CA GLY A 165 0.55 -2.55 4.72
C GLY A 165 -0.19 -3.88 4.69
N VAL A 166 -0.59 -4.42 5.83
CA VAL A 166 -1.42 -5.64 5.94
C VAL A 166 -2.85 -5.24 6.22
N GLU A 167 -3.77 -5.63 5.34
CA GLU A 167 -5.21 -5.45 5.56
C GLU A 167 -5.72 -6.41 6.63
N LEU A 168 -6.57 -5.91 7.50
CA LEU A 168 -7.11 -6.64 8.65
C LEU A 168 -8.63 -6.51 8.70
N PRO A 169 -9.36 -7.55 9.11
CA PRO A 169 -10.75 -7.41 9.53
C PRO A 169 -10.88 -6.35 10.62
N LYS A 170 -11.94 -5.54 10.57
CA LYS A 170 -12.16 -4.43 11.50
C LYS A 170 -12.06 -4.81 12.99
N ASP A 171 -12.69 -5.91 13.36
CA ASP A 171 -12.71 -6.41 14.72
C ASP A 171 -11.32 -6.81 15.23
N LEU A 172 -10.53 -7.45 14.37
CA LEU A 172 -9.14 -7.80 14.67
C LEU A 172 -8.27 -6.55 14.75
N TRP A 173 -8.40 -5.64 13.79
CA TRP A 173 -7.68 -4.36 13.81
C TRP A 173 -7.97 -3.56 15.09
N GLU A 174 -9.24 -3.48 15.52
CA GLU A 174 -9.61 -2.78 16.75
C GLU A 174 -8.96 -3.38 17.99
N LYS A 175 -8.87 -4.71 18.08
CA LYS A 175 -8.23 -5.38 19.21
C LYS A 175 -6.72 -5.12 19.22
N ILE A 176 -6.07 -5.18 18.06
CA ILE A 176 -4.64 -4.89 17.92
C ILE A 176 -4.34 -3.42 18.25
N ALA A 177 -5.05 -2.49 17.60
CA ALA A 177 -4.84 -1.05 17.75
C ALA A 177 -5.06 -0.56 19.19
N LYS A 178 -5.99 -1.18 19.92
CA LYS A 178 -6.30 -0.88 21.32
C LYS A 178 -5.50 -1.73 22.32
N HIS A 179 -4.50 -2.50 21.87
CA HIS A 179 -3.67 -3.40 22.69
C HIS A 179 -4.48 -4.37 23.57
N LYS A 180 -5.64 -4.83 23.07
CA LYS A 180 -6.57 -5.68 23.85
C LYS A 180 -6.24 -7.16 23.77
N LEU A 181 -5.39 -7.59 22.83
CA LEU A 181 -5.02 -8.99 22.71
C LEU A 181 -3.98 -9.37 23.77
N SER A 182 -4.17 -10.52 24.39
CA SER A 182 -3.12 -11.23 25.13
C SER A 182 -2.11 -11.85 24.16
N ALA A 183 -0.95 -12.25 24.67
CA ALA A 183 0.04 -12.96 23.84
C ALA A 183 -0.55 -14.26 23.28
N ALA A 184 -1.29 -15.03 24.06
CA ALA A 184 -1.94 -16.25 23.60
C ALA A 184 -2.93 -16.01 22.44
N GLU A 185 -3.73 -14.94 22.52
CA GLU A 185 -4.64 -14.55 21.43
C GLU A 185 -3.90 -14.12 20.17
N VAL A 186 -2.76 -13.42 20.30
CA VAL A 186 -1.92 -13.05 19.13
C VAL A 186 -1.41 -14.31 18.44
N PHE A 187 -0.90 -15.28 19.19
CA PHE A 187 -0.40 -16.54 18.62
C PHE A 187 -1.53 -17.43 18.08
N ALA A 188 -2.75 -17.30 18.54
CA ALA A 188 -3.92 -18.00 18.02
C ALA A 188 -4.45 -17.43 16.69
N ILE A 189 -3.91 -16.34 16.19
CA ILE A 189 -4.28 -15.78 14.88
C ILE A 189 -3.74 -16.73 13.77
N GLU A 190 -4.62 -17.33 13.00
CA GLU A 190 -4.26 -18.32 11.96
C GLU A 190 -3.45 -17.69 10.82
N ASN A 191 -3.89 -16.52 10.33
CA ASN A 191 -3.19 -15.84 9.24
C ASN A 191 -1.82 -15.31 9.71
N THR A 192 -0.75 -15.78 9.10
CA THR A 192 0.64 -15.48 9.48
C THR A 192 0.98 -13.98 9.37
N GLU A 193 0.46 -13.27 8.37
CA GLU A 193 0.68 -11.82 8.22
C GLU A 193 -0.10 -11.02 9.28
N HIS A 194 -1.33 -11.42 9.57
CA HIS A 194 -2.11 -10.80 10.65
C HIS A 194 -1.44 -11.03 12.01
N ARG A 195 -0.98 -12.27 12.27
CA ARG A 195 -0.22 -12.61 13.48
C ARG A 195 1.06 -11.80 13.59
N ARG A 196 1.81 -11.66 12.49
CA ARG A 196 3.04 -10.87 12.45
C ARG A 196 2.79 -9.42 12.86
N VAL A 197 1.82 -8.74 12.26
CA VAL A 197 1.55 -7.34 12.60
C VAL A 197 0.96 -7.19 14.00
N ALA A 198 0.15 -8.14 14.47
CA ALA A 198 -0.36 -8.17 15.83
C ALA A 198 0.79 -8.29 16.85
N TYR A 199 1.74 -9.20 16.59
CA TYR A 199 2.95 -9.34 17.41
C TYR A 199 3.82 -8.09 17.37
N GLU A 200 3.99 -7.45 16.20
CA GLU A 200 4.78 -6.23 16.04
C GLU A 200 4.25 -5.07 16.89
N ILE A 201 2.91 -4.94 16.98
CA ILE A 201 2.23 -3.90 17.77
C ILE A 201 2.11 -4.27 19.25
N MET A 202 2.09 -5.54 19.58
CA MET A 202 1.92 -6.02 20.95
C MET A 202 3.08 -5.57 21.85
N ASP A 203 2.76 -5.19 23.10
CA ASP A 203 3.78 -5.02 24.14
C ASP A 203 4.47 -6.37 24.40
N LYS A 204 5.79 -6.41 24.18
CA LYS A 204 6.61 -7.63 24.33
C LYS A 204 6.64 -8.18 25.75
N VAL A 205 6.31 -7.36 26.75
CA VAL A 205 6.16 -7.81 28.15
C VAL A 205 5.09 -8.90 28.27
N LYS A 206 4.05 -8.85 27.45
CA LYS A 206 2.98 -9.86 27.41
C LYS A 206 3.46 -11.26 27.03
N MET A 207 4.61 -11.39 26.38
CA MET A 207 5.20 -12.72 26.13
C MET A 207 5.44 -13.52 27.41
N LYS A 208 5.70 -12.85 28.54
CA LYS A 208 5.87 -13.49 29.85
C LYS A 208 4.58 -14.06 30.42
N GLU A 209 3.44 -13.69 29.86
CA GLU A 209 2.12 -14.19 30.26
C GLU A 209 1.79 -15.54 29.60
N LEU A 210 2.60 -15.98 28.62
CA LEU A 210 2.39 -17.26 27.95
C LEU A 210 2.68 -18.41 28.92
N PRO A 211 1.71 -19.33 29.15
CA PRO A 211 1.88 -20.44 30.06
C PRO A 211 2.99 -21.38 29.62
N ASP A 212 3.90 -21.69 30.51
CA ASP A 212 5.03 -22.62 30.27
C ASP A 212 5.84 -22.30 29.02
N LEU A 213 6.05 -20.99 28.71
CA LEU A 213 6.86 -20.55 27.58
C LEU A 213 8.29 -21.12 27.71
N LYS A 214 8.73 -21.84 26.68
CA LYS A 214 10.06 -22.44 26.56
C LYS A 214 10.68 -22.12 25.21
N VAL A 215 12.01 -22.07 25.18
CA VAL A 215 12.81 -22.15 23.96
C VAL A 215 13.24 -23.60 23.80
N GLU A 216 12.75 -24.27 22.78
CA GLU A 216 13.03 -25.67 22.50
C GLU A 216 14.34 -25.85 21.75
N ASP A 217 14.67 -24.93 20.87
CA ASP A 217 15.90 -24.89 20.09
C ASP A 217 16.22 -23.46 19.66
N GLU A 218 17.51 -23.13 19.51
CA GLU A 218 17.93 -21.80 19.08
C GLU A 218 19.20 -21.91 18.21
N LEU A 219 19.19 -21.15 17.12
CA LEU A 219 20.34 -20.95 16.24
C LEU A 219 20.68 -19.47 16.12
N LYS A 220 21.95 -19.13 16.22
CA LYS A 220 22.40 -17.74 16.14
C LYS A 220 22.37 -17.19 14.72
N ASP A 221 22.50 -18.08 13.75
CA ASP A 221 22.54 -17.72 12.33
C ASP A 221 21.80 -18.79 11.52
N ASP A 222 20.90 -18.34 10.69
CA ASP A 222 20.07 -19.15 9.80
C ASP A 222 20.70 -19.31 8.40
N GLY A 223 21.97 -18.95 8.24
CA GLY A 223 22.69 -18.92 6.97
C GLY A 223 22.58 -17.59 6.21
N TYR A 224 21.69 -16.69 6.66
CA TYR A 224 21.52 -15.34 6.11
C TYR A 224 21.84 -14.22 7.12
N GLY A 225 22.43 -14.59 8.27
CA GLY A 225 22.81 -13.64 9.32
C GLY A 225 21.69 -13.31 10.31
N TYR A 226 20.57 -14.06 10.31
CA TYR A 226 19.48 -13.87 11.24
C TYR A 226 19.40 -15.01 12.27
N PRO A 227 19.08 -14.68 13.54
CA PRO A 227 18.80 -15.72 14.53
C PRO A 227 17.46 -16.38 14.24
N MET A 228 17.32 -17.64 14.63
CA MET A 228 16.04 -18.32 14.68
C MET A 228 15.90 -19.17 15.94
N LYS A 229 14.68 -19.36 16.38
CA LYS A 229 14.39 -20.22 17.54
C LYS A 229 13.02 -20.86 17.40
N VAL A 230 12.89 -22.04 17.97
CA VAL A 230 11.60 -22.67 18.18
C VAL A 230 11.18 -22.41 19.62
N ILE A 231 10.01 -21.81 19.78
CA ILE A 231 9.38 -21.63 21.10
C ILE A 231 8.16 -22.51 21.23
N SER A 232 7.87 -22.93 22.45
CA SER A 232 6.62 -23.61 22.80
C SER A 232 5.96 -22.97 24.02
N PHE A 233 4.64 -23.10 24.10
CA PHE A 233 3.87 -22.72 25.27
C PHE A 233 2.57 -23.53 25.33
N LYS A 234 2.00 -23.66 26.54
CA LYS A 234 0.68 -24.31 26.72
C LYS A 234 -0.45 -23.38 26.30
N SER A 235 -1.53 -23.99 25.86
CA SER A 235 -2.79 -23.30 25.61
C SER A 235 -3.91 -24.02 26.33
N ASP A 236 -4.81 -23.26 26.93
CA ASP A 236 -6.01 -23.81 27.61
C ASP A 236 -6.97 -24.52 26.65
N LYS A 237 -6.78 -24.31 25.33
CA LYS A 237 -7.65 -24.90 24.30
C LYS A 237 -7.21 -26.27 23.82
N TYR A 238 -5.94 -26.68 24.03
CA TYR A 238 -5.36 -27.88 23.47
C TYR A 238 -4.51 -28.62 24.49
N GLU A 239 -4.58 -29.94 24.46
CA GLU A 239 -3.79 -30.82 25.36
C GLU A 239 -2.29 -30.76 25.05
N THR A 240 -1.93 -30.47 23.79
CA THR A 240 -0.53 -30.39 23.33
C THR A 240 -0.07 -28.94 23.30
N PRO A 241 1.22 -28.66 23.61
CA PRO A 241 1.80 -27.34 23.45
C PRO A 241 1.73 -26.83 22.00
N PHE A 242 1.61 -25.52 21.83
CA PHE A 242 1.85 -24.87 20.56
C PHE A 242 3.34 -24.67 20.37
N TYR A 243 3.78 -24.90 19.13
CA TYR A 243 5.17 -24.64 18.71
C TYR A 243 5.19 -23.60 17.61
N PHE A 244 6.11 -22.67 17.70
CA PHE A 244 6.34 -21.64 16.68
C PHE A 244 7.81 -21.50 16.37
N LEU A 245 8.12 -21.56 15.08
CA LEU A 245 9.42 -21.10 14.56
C LEU A 245 9.41 -19.57 14.52
N ASN A 246 10.23 -18.94 15.33
CA ASN A 246 10.55 -17.52 15.21
C ASN A 246 11.72 -17.38 14.26
N CYS A 247 11.53 -16.68 13.16
CA CYS A 247 12.54 -16.49 12.12
C CYS A 247 12.38 -15.14 11.42
N PHE A 248 13.35 -14.78 10.61
CA PHE A 248 13.34 -13.53 9.84
C PHE A 248 13.30 -13.81 8.35
N CYS A 249 12.58 -12.97 7.60
CA CYS A 249 12.63 -13.00 6.15
C CYS A 249 13.93 -12.36 5.65
N PRO A 250 14.81 -13.07 4.92
CA PRO A 250 16.09 -12.54 4.49
C PRO A 250 15.99 -11.30 3.60
N SER A 251 14.95 -11.22 2.76
CA SER A 251 14.78 -10.10 1.83
C SER A 251 14.21 -8.83 2.46
N THR A 252 13.48 -8.95 3.59
CA THR A 252 12.78 -7.83 4.21
C THR A 252 13.19 -7.54 5.65
N GLY A 253 13.91 -8.46 6.30
CA GLY A 253 14.25 -8.40 7.72
C GLY A 253 13.06 -8.48 8.67
N ARG A 254 11.88 -8.88 8.17
CA ARG A 254 10.66 -8.99 8.99
C ARG A 254 10.71 -10.24 9.86
N GLU A 255 10.31 -10.09 11.12
CA GLU A 255 10.17 -11.18 12.06
C GLU A 255 8.83 -11.91 11.87
N TYR A 256 8.87 -13.24 11.89
CA TYR A 256 7.72 -14.12 11.77
C TYR A 256 7.68 -15.17 12.87
N PHE A 257 6.47 -15.57 13.23
CA PHE A 257 6.17 -16.73 14.04
C PHE A 257 5.32 -17.69 13.22
N ILE A 258 5.96 -18.73 12.70
CA ILE A 258 5.34 -19.74 11.84
C ILE A 258 4.98 -20.93 12.72
N GLU A 259 3.71 -21.32 12.74
CA GLU A 259 3.28 -22.50 13.47
C GLU A 259 3.97 -23.75 12.92
N THR A 260 4.43 -24.61 13.82
CA THR A 260 5.13 -25.86 13.47
C THR A 260 4.76 -26.96 14.46
N ARG A 261 5.12 -28.21 14.14
CA ARG A 261 5.07 -29.35 15.07
C ARG A 261 6.47 -29.87 15.41
N LEU A 262 7.49 -29.18 14.90
CA LEU A 262 8.88 -29.58 14.98
C LEU A 262 9.57 -28.75 16.04
N THR A 263 10.49 -29.39 16.80
CA THR A 263 11.18 -28.76 17.93
C THR A 263 12.59 -28.30 17.56
N LYS A 264 13.08 -28.61 16.35
CA LYS A 264 14.38 -28.20 15.85
C LYS A 264 14.26 -27.08 14.81
N CYS A 265 15.06 -26.04 14.95
CA CYS A 265 15.01 -24.83 14.11
C CYS A 265 15.11 -25.15 12.61
N TRP A 266 16.10 -25.96 12.21
CA TRP A 266 16.26 -26.30 10.79
C TRP A 266 15.11 -27.13 10.25
N GLU A 267 14.66 -28.13 10.99
CA GLU A 267 13.53 -28.95 10.59
C GLU A 267 12.26 -28.10 10.45
N ALA A 268 12.01 -27.22 11.40
CA ALA A 268 10.87 -26.29 11.36
C ALA A 268 10.95 -25.34 10.17
N LYS A 269 12.14 -24.81 9.87
CA LYS A 269 12.36 -23.94 8.71
C LYS A 269 12.13 -24.70 7.40
N MET A 270 12.68 -25.88 7.25
CA MET A 270 12.47 -26.74 6.07
C MET A 270 10.99 -27.09 5.89
N GLY A 271 10.33 -27.51 6.97
CA GLY A 271 8.91 -27.83 6.97
C GLY A 271 8.02 -26.65 6.57
N SER A 272 8.41 -25.40 6.89
CA SER A 272 7.67 -24.20 6.48
C SER A 272 7.67 -23.96 4.95
N PHE A 273 8.62 -24.56 4.23
CA PHE A 273 8.71 -24.55 2.78
C PHE A 273 8.18 -25.85 2.12
N GLY A 274 7.62 -26.77 2.91
CA GLY A 274 7.14 -28.05 2.42
C GLY A 274 8.26 -29.02 2.02
N LEU A 275 9.49 -28.80 2.51
CA LEU A 275 10.67 -29.61 2.22
C LEU A 275 10.89 -30.64 3.32
N GLU A 276 11.41 -31.83 2.96
CA GLU A 276 11.84 -32.82 3.94
C GLU A 276 13.21 -32.44 4.53
N ALA A 277 13.45 -32.79 5.80
CA ALA A 277 14.65 -32.45 6.55
C ALA A 277 15.99 -32.91 5.93
N LYS A 278 15.95 -33.69 4.84
CA LYS A 278 17.13 -34.18 4.11
C LYS A 278 17.60 -33.27 2.98
N GLU A 279 16.76 -32.35 2.50
CA GLU A 279 17.11 -31.40 1.45
C GLU A 279 17.88 -30.24 2.08
N ARG A 280 19.18 -30.14 1.81
CA ARG A 280 19.99 -29.04 2.32
C ARG A 280 19.68 -27.76 1.57
N PHE A 281 19.23 -26.73 2.29
CA PHE A 281 19.27 -25.36 1.79
C PHE A 281 20.73 -24.99 1.53
N GLY A 282 21.14 -24.80 0.30
CA GLY A 282 22.46 -24.31 -0.04
C GLY A 282 23.23 -25.06 -1.12
N GLU A 283 22.68 -26.13 -1.71
CA GLU A 283 23.32 -26.78 -2.86
C GLU A 283 22.76 -26.32 -4.23
N GLU A 284 21.80 -25.37 -4.26
CA GLU A 284 21.14 -24.90 -5.50
C GLU A 284 21.09 -23.37 -5.68
N TYR A 285 21.96 -22.57 -5.02
CA TYR A 285 22.03 -21.14 -5.33
C TYR A 285 23.47 -20.67 -5.42
#